data_dae4ff09289d9ee1021e9118f02f4fe8
#
_entry.id   dae4ff09289d9ee1021e9118f02f4fe8
#
_cell.length_a   1.000
_cell.length_b   1.000
_cell.length_c   1.000
_cell.angle_alpha   90.00
_cell.angle_beta   90.00
_cell.angle_gamma   90.00
#
_symmetry.space_group_name_H-M   'P 1'
#
loop_
_entity.id
_entity.type
_entity.pdbx_description
1 polymer ?
#
loop_
_entity_poly.entity_id
_entity_poly.type
_entity_poly.pdbx_seq_one_letter_code
_entity_poly.pdbx_strand_id
1 'polypeptide(L)'
;MTKSNFEDSFTTNEADIGFEDENLYPENSEPAIIKPFDPKAVDIVAKTMVISNIIEQLKDGEIILNPEYQRKANLWSEKEQSRLIESIIIRIPLPSFYFDTTDDEKLIVVDGLQRLTAIRRFAVLEPNNEDKLRLKDLEYITEYNGYTFEEMPVNIQRRIRQTEIIAYVIRKGTPDNVRNSIFTRINTAGLRLEPAEIRNAVYRGVAANLLKEFSESPTFKEVTKNRIKCERMEDRELINRFLAFYILGTEKYNGNLESYLNQVLSEIKTFNANQINDVKKAFAKSMEVALQLFGDKAFRRLNRNGKYGKINKPLFECVSVSLAVLAEDECTILARCKEDFILHYEALFSNEEFAQIISNATAKLENVKRRFAMFKEIIDEVIGNATLH
;
A
#
# COMPACT_ATOMS: atom_id res chain seq x y z
N MET A 1 -6.08 -51.11 -1.02
CA MET A 1 -5.94 -49.98 -0.05
C MET A 1 -5.55 -48.73 -0.86
N THR A 2 -6.54 -48.04 -1.35
CA THR A 2 -6.41 -46.84 -2.21
C THR A 2 -6.52 -45.61 -1.34
N LYS A 3 -5.43 -44.84 -1.29
CA LYS A 3 -5.44 -43.50 -0.69
C LYS A 3 -6.12 -42.56 -1.68
N SER A 4 -7.26 -42.01 -1.30
CA SER A 4 -7.90 -40.91 -2.02
C SER A 4 -7.19 -39.62 -1.72
N ASN A 5 -6.58 -39.02 -2.71
CA ASN A 5 -6.11 -37.63 -2.68
C ASN A 5 -7.33 -36.72 -2.80
N PHE A 6 -7.66 -36.02 -1.74
CA PHE A 6 -8.49 -34.82 -1.77
C PHE A 6 -7.54 -33.62 -1.93
N GLU A 7 -7.16 -33.30 -3.13
CA GLU A 7 -6.70 -31.98 -3.52
C GLU A 7 -7.87 -31.25 -4.19
N ASP A 8 -8.68 -30.58 -3.38
CA ASP A 8 -9.59 -29.56 -3.90
C ASP A 8 -8.78 -28.35 -4.34
N SER A 9 -8.43 -28.33 -5.62
CA SER A 9 -7.86 -27.17 -6.28
C SER A 9 -8.93 -26.09 -6.44
N PHE A 10 -8.97 -25.14 -5.48
CA PHE A 10 -9.74 -23.90 -5.64
C PHE A 10 -9.05 -23.03 -6.70
N THR A 11 -9.39 -23.23 -7.95
CA THR A 11 -9.03 -22.30 -9.03
C THR A 11 -9.85 -21.03 -8.89
N THR A 12 -9.27 -20.01 -8.26
CA THR A 12 -9.78 -18.63 -8.35
C THR A 12 -9.69 -18.21 -9.82
N ASN A 13 -10.83 -17.85 -10.43
CA ASN A 13 -10.82 -17.28 -11.77
C ASN A 13 -10.02 -15.97 -11.75
N GLU A 14 -9.06 -15.79 -12.66
CA GLU A 14 -8.28 -14.55 -12.78
C GLU A 14 -9.17 -13.30 -12.93
N ALA A 15 -10.38 -13.44 -13.48
CA ALA A 15 -11.37 -12.36 -13.57
C ALA A 15 -11.86 -11.83 -12.23
N ASP A 16 -11.75 -12.61 -11.14
CA ASP A 16 -12.21 -12.27 -9.79
C ASP A 16 -11.12 -11.64 -8.90
N ILE A 17 -9.89 -11.54 -9.42
CA ILE A 17 -8.75 -11.00 -8.68
C ILE A 17 -8.73 -9.46 -8.77
N GLY A 18 -8.44 -8.79 -7.66
CA GLY A 18 -8.33 -7.35 -7.54
C GLY A 18 -9.60 -6.68 -7.02
N PHE A 19 -9.71 -5.39 -7.27
CA PHE A 19 -10.83 -4.56 -6.82
C PHE A 19 -11.75 -4.20 -7.99
N GLU A 20 -13.00 -3.86 -7.65
CA GLU A 20 -13.87 -3.12 -8.57
C GLU A 20 -13.28 -1.72 -8.81
N ASP A 21 -13.53 -1.15 -10.00
CA ASP A 21 -13.16 0.22 -10.31
C ASP A 21 -13.92 1.17 -9.36
N GLU A 22 -13.19 2.08 -8.74
CA GLU A 22 -13.71 3.02 -7.77
C GLU A 22 -13.55 4.45 -8.29
N ASN A 23 -14.66 5.17 -8.38
CA ASN A 23 -14.63 6.61 -8.60
C ASN A 23 -14.78 7.32 -7.23
N LEU A 24 -13.67 7.84 -6.70
CA LEU A 24 -13.62 8.45 -5.37
C LEU A 24 -14.38 9.75 -5.27
N TYR A 25 -14.34 10.58 -6.32
CA TYR A 25 -14.93 11.91 -6.34
C TYR A 25 -15.82 12.11 -7.56
N PRO A 26 -16.77 13.06 -7.53
CA PRO A 26 -17.54 13.41 -8.71
C PRO A 26 -16.65 13.80 -9.89
N GLU A 27 -17.12 13.56 -11.11
CA GLU A 27 -16.41 13.96 -12.33
C GLU A 27 -16.01 15.44 -12.27
N ASN A 28 -14.73 15.72 -12.59
CA ASN A 28 -14.12 17.06 -12.56
C ASN A 28 -13.99 17.72 -11.17
N SER A 29 -14.08 16.96 -10.08
CA SER A 29 -13.80 17.47 -8.74
C SER A 29 -12.56 16.81 -8.15
N GLU A 30 -11.66 17.64 -7.58
CA GLU A 30 -10.56 17.18 -6.73
C GLU A 30 -10.92 17.41 -5.26
N PRO A 31 -10.39 16.58 -4.33
CA PRO A 31 -10.62 16.82 -2.92
C PRO A 31 -10.03 18.17 -2.51
N ALA A 32 -10.81 18.99 -1.82
CA ALA A 32 -10.33 20.26 -1.30
C ALA A 32 -9.13 20.04 -0.35
N ILE A 33 -8.08 20.82 -0.50
CA ILE A 33 -6.96 20.87 0.46
C ILE A 33 -7.49 21.58 1.71
N ILE A 34 -7.87 20.81 2.72
CA ILE A 34 -8.57 21.34 3.91
C ILE A 34 -7.63 22.07 4.87
N LYS A 35 -6.36 21.67 4.90
CA LYS A 35 -5.31 22.35 5.67
C LYS A 35 -4.00 22.30 4.88
N PRO A 36 -3.63 23.36 4.16
CA PRO A 36 -2.31 23.45 3.60
C PRO A 36 -1.29 23.41 4.75
N PHE A 37 -0.20 22.66 4.57
CA PHE A 37 0.90 22.68 5.55
C PHE A 37 1.61 24.05 5.51
N ASP A 38 2.23 24.44 6.63
CA ASP A 38 3.08 25.63 6.67
C ASP A 38 4.32 25.39 5.76
N PRO A 39 4.55 26.19 4.71
CA PRO A 39 5.75 26.07 3.88
C PRO A 39 7.06 26.14 4.66
N LYS A 40 7.08 26.77 5.82
CA LYS A 40 8.25 26.85 6.72
C LYS A 40 8.59 25.51 7.37
N ALA A 41 7.65 24.57 7.39
CA ALA A 41 7.87 23.21 7.90
C ALA A 41 8.60 22.30 6.88
N VAL A 42 8.87 22.80 5.66
CA VAL A 42 9.65 22.07 4.65
C VAL A 42 11.13 22.24 4.98
N ASP A 43 11.77 21.20 5.47
CA ASP A 43 13.21 21.18 5.74
C ASP A 43 13.92 20.17 4.84
N ILE A 44 14.37 20.65 3.68
CA ILE A 44 15.10 19.87 2.67
C ILE A 44 16.46 20.52 2.43
N VAL A 45 17.51 19.71 2.48
CA VAL A 45 18.88 20.18 2.20
C VAL A 45 19.44 19.49 0.99
N ALA A 46 20.00 20.27 0.06
CA ALA A 46 20.77 19.76 -1.04
C ALA A 46 22.19 19.39 -0.58
N LYS A 47 22.66 18.20 -0.96
CA LYS A 47 24.02 17.73 -0.72
C LYS A 47 24.61 17.18 -2.01
N THR A 48 25.85 17.52 -2.30
CA THR A 48 26.64 16.80 -3.31
C THR A 48 27.24 15.56 -2.65
N MET A 49 27.04 14.42 -3.26
CA MET A 49 27.60 13.13 -2.82
C MET A 49 28.37 12.51 -3.97
N VAL A 50 29.42 11.76 -3.67
CA VAL A 50 30.15 10.97 -4.67
C VAL A 50 29.67 9.52 -4.66
N ILE A 51 29.69 8.85 -5.82
CA ILE A 51 29.20 7.47 -5.93
C ILE A 51 29.97 6.51 -5.01
N SER A 52 31.26 6.76 -4.70
CA SER A 52 31.99 5.95 -3.71
C SER A 52 31.31 5.93 -2.35
N ASN A 53 30.84 7.09 -1.85
CA ASN A 53 30.12 7.14 -0.57
C ASN A 53 28.76 6.40 -0.65
N ILE A 54 28.08 6.51 -1.79
CA ILE A 54 26.84 5.75 -2.01
C ILE A 54 27.08 4.25 -1.97
N ILE A 55 28.17 3.78 -2.60
CA ILE A 55 28.56 2.36 -2.58
C ILE A 55 28.84 1.88 -1.16
N GLU A 56 29.58 2.66 -0.37
CA GLU A 56 29.89 2.34 1.03
C GLU A 56 28.62 2.31 1.88
N GLN A 57 27.80 3.35 1.81
CA GLN A 57 26.54 3.43 2.55
C GLN A 57 25.54 2.32 2.16
N LEU A 58 25.55 1.87 0.90
CA LEU A 58 24.76 0.71 0.46
C LEU A 58 25.31 -0.60 1.03
N LYS A 59 26.64 -0.76 1.15
CA LYS A 59 27.29 -1.93 1.77
C LYS A 59 26.99 -2.01 3.25
N ASP A 60 27.04 -0.88 3.94
CA ASP A 60 26.90 -0.80 5.39
C ASP A 60 25.41 -0.76 5.80
N GLY A 61 24.49 -0.74 4.84
CA GLY A 61 23.05 -0.69 5.10
C GLY A 61 22.57 0.64 5.68
N GLU A 62 23.34 1.72 5.50
CA GLU A 62 22.94 3.09 5.84
C GLU A 62 21.93 3.65 4.84
N ILE A 63 22.05 3.30 3.55
CA ILE A 63 21.02 3.56 2.56
C ILE A 63 20.07 2.37 2.54
N ILE A 64 18.83 2.61 2.97
CA ILE A 64 17.77 1.62 2.94
C ILE A 64 17.08 1.67 1.59
N LEU A 65 17.34 0.70 0.77
CA LEU A 65 16.51 0.32 -0.36
C LEU A 65 15.37 -0.50 0.24
N ASN A 66 14.20 0.11 0.49
CA ASN A 66 13.12 -0.51 1.25
C ASN A 66 12.78 -1.91 0.68
N PRO A 67 12.91 -3.01 1.47
CA PRO A 67 12.67 -4.38 1.00
C PRO A 67 11.26 -4.62 0.43
N GLU A 68 10.29 -3.84 0.89
CA GLU A 68 8.91 -3.94 0.44
C GLU A 68 8.70 -3.33 -0.95
N TYR A 69 9.54 -2.37 -1.33
CA TYR A 69 9.66 -1.90 -2.72
C TYR A 69 10.58 -2.80 -3.56
N GLN A 70 11.37 -3.70 -2.95
CA GLN A 70 12.30 -4.57 -3.69
C GLN A 70 11.60 -5.53 -4.64
N ARG A 71 10.36 -5.93 -4.41
CA ARG A 71 9.58 -6.69 -5.41
C ARG A 71 9.43 -5.92 -6.73
N LYS A 72 9.60 -4.60 -6.70
CA LYS A 72 9.60 -3.70 -7.86
C LYS A 72 10.96 -3.03 -8.13
N ALA A 73 11.96 -3.25 -7.29
CA ALA A 73 13.33 -2.75 -7.53
C ALA A 73 13.90 -3.25 -8.87
N ASN A 74 13.42 -4.39 -9.37
CA ASN A 74 13.79 -4.97 -10.66
C ASN A 74 12.85 -4.58 -11.82
N LEU A 75 12.13 -3.45 -11.73
CA LEU A 75 11.27 -2.98 -12.84
C LEU A 75 12.08 -2.50 -14.04
N TRP A 76 13.29 -1.95 -13.82
CA TRP A 76 14.21 -1.67 -14.89
C TRP A 76 14.82 -2.95 -15.42
N SER A 77 14.74 -3.15 -16.73
CA SER A 77 15.48 -4.19 -17.42
C SER A 77 16.98 -4.03 -17.20
N GLU A 78 17.74 -5.10 -17.36
CA GLU A 78 19.21 -5.01 -17.29
C GLU A 78 19.79 -4.04 -18.33
N LYS A 79 19.13 -3.87 -19.46
CA LYS A 79 19.46 -2.87 -20.47
C LYS A 79 19.36 -1.45 -19.92
N GLU A 80 18.26 -1.10 -19.25
CA GLU A 80 18.06 0.23 -18.66
C GLU A 80 19.05 0.48 -17.52
N GLN A 81 19.30 -0.53 -16.69
CA GLN A 81 20.31 -0.46 -15.65
C GLN A 81 21.71 -0.26 -16.21
N SER A 82 22.06 -0.98 -17.29
CA SER A 82 23.35 -0.86 -17.98
C SER A 82 23.52 0.52 -18.61
N ARG A 83 22.49 1.10 -19.19
CA ARG A 83 22.49 2.46 -19.75
C ARG A 83 22.67 3.54 -18.68
N LEU A 84 22.18 3.32 -17.45
CA LEU A 84 22.50 4.20 -16.34
C LEU A 84 24.00 4.19 -16.04
N ILE A 85 24.60 3.00 -15.95
CA ILE A 85 26.04 2.87 -15.71
C ILE A 85 26.85 3.48 -16.85
N GLU A 86 26.42 3.26 -18.09
CA GLU A 86 27.00 3.92 -19.26
C GLU A 86 26.96 5.46 -19.13
N SER A 87 25.82 6.02 -18.73
CA SER A 87 25.68 7.46 -18.52
C SER A 87 26.68 8.00 -17.50
N ILE A 88 26.90 7.26 -16.40
CA ILE A 88 27.92 7.60 -15.39
C ILE A 88 29.32 7.60 -16.03
N ILE A 89 29.65 6.58 -16.81
CA ILE A 89 30.97 6.42 -17.44
C ILE A 89 31.24 7.55 -18.42
N ILE A 90 30.27 7.92 -19.26
CA ILE A 90 30.39 8.99 -20.25
C ILE A 90 30.09 10.39 -19.70
N ARG A 91 29.84 10.50 -18.37
CA ARG A 91 29.62 11.75 -17.61
C ARG A 91 28.35 12.50 -17.98
N ILE A 92 27.28 11.82 -18.34
CA ILE A 92 25.96 12.43 -18.46
C ILE A 92 25.45 12.66 -17.02
N PRO A 93 25.00 13.89 -16.68
CA PRO A 93 24.46 14.18 -15.36
C PRO A 93 23.24 13.32 -15.06
N LEU A 94 23.20 12.75 -13.85
CA LEU A 94 22.05 11.98 -13.39
C LEU A 94 20.99 12.92 -12.79
N PRO A 95 19.70 12.58 -12.89
CA PRO A 95 18.66 13.23 -12.12
C PRO A 95 18.95 13.14 -10.62
N SER A 96 18.54 14.15 -9.86
CA SER A 96 18.76 14.22 -8.41
C SER A 96 18.14 13.04 -7.68
N PHE A 97 18.77 12.64 -6.59
CA PHE A 97 18.26 11.63 -5.67
C PHE A 97 17.53 12.31 -4.51
N TYR A 98 16.52 11.65 -3.95
CA TYR A 98 15.82 12.15 -2.79
C TYR A 98 15.82 11.11 -1.69
N PHE A 99 16.20 11.54 -0.48
CA PHE A 99 16.30 10.73 0.72
C PHE A 99 15.49 11.34 1.87
N ASP A 100 15.04 10.49 2.77
CA ASP A 100 14.43 10.87 4.04
C ASP A 100 15.29 10.35 5.20
N THR A 101 15.56 11.19 6.21
CA THR A 101 16.40 10.87 7.38
C THR A 101 15.61 10.86 8.67
N THR A 102 14.32 10.50 8.63
CA THR A 102 13.48 10.51 9.84
C THR A 102 13.84 9.45 10.87
N ASP A 103 14.38 8.32 10.45
CA ASP A 103 14.86 7.28 11.35
C ASP A 103 16.39 7.33 11.48
N ASP A 104 16.86 7.71 12.68
CA ASP A 104 18.21 7.68 13.17
C ASP A 104 19.31 7.34 12.15
N GLU A 105 19.83 8.40 11.50
CA GLU A 105 21.02 8.39 10.64
C GLU A 105 20.94 7.59 9.34
N LYS A 106 19.85 6.86 9.08
CA LYS A 106 19.70 6.10 7.83
C LYS A 106 19.06 6.95 6.73
N LEU A 107 19.59 6.81 5.52
CA LEU A 107 19.06 7.44 4.33
C LEU A 107 18.03 6.51 3.68
N ILE A 108 16.78 6.93 3.73
CA ILE A 108 15.68 6.17 3.14
C ILE A 108 15.38 6.75 1.78
N VAL A 109 15.37 5.91 0.76
CA VAL A 109 15.17 6.34 -0.62
C VAL A 109 13.74 6.78 -0.84
N VAL A 110 13.55 8.04 -1.28
CA VAL A 110 12.28 8.61 -1.72
C VAL A 110 12.15 8.55 -3.25
N ASP A 111 13.20 8.98 -3.96
CA ASP A 111 13.32 8.84 -5.41
C ASP A 111 14.74 8.46 -5.79
N GLY A 112 14.87 7.71 -6.88
CA GLY A 112 16.13 7.16 -7.35
C GLY A 112 16.35 5.69 -7.00
N LEU A 113 15.32 4.98 -6.52
CA LEU A 113 15.41 3.56 -6.14
C LEU A 113 15.99 2.68 -7.26
N GLN A 114 15.50 2.81 -8.49
CA GLN A 114 15.97 2.02 -9.64
C GLN A 114 17.43 2.33 -9.96
N ARG A 115 17.82 3.60 -9.87
CA ARG A 115 19.20 4.05 -10.08
C ARG A 115 20.15 3.51 -9.01
N LEU A 116 19.74 3.56 -7.74
CA LEU A 116 20.52 2.98 -6.63
C LEU A 116 20.57 1.45 -6.72
N THR A 117 19.50 0.81 -7.18
CA THR A 117 19.49 -0.63 -7.42
C THR A 117 20.49 -1.02 -8.53
N ALA A 118 20.56 -0.26 -9.62
CA ALA A 118 21.53 -0.48 -10.68
C ALA A 118 22.97 -0.32 -10.16
N ILE A 119 23.23 0.75 -9.39
CA ILE A 119 24.55 0.98 -8.76
C ILE A 119 24.89 -0.17 -7.80
N ARG A 120 23.93 -0.61 -6.96
CA ARG A 120 24.12 -1.74 -6.03
C ARG A 120 24.42 -3.03 -6.77
N ARG A 121 23.63 -3.39 -7.77
CA ARG A 121 23.84 -4.61 -8.56
C ARG A 121 25.18 -4.59 -9.30
N PHE A 122 25.61 -3.44 -9.78
CA PHE A 122 26.86 -3.31 -10.52
C PHE A 122 28.08 -3.24 -9.63
N ALA A 123 28.09 -2.38 -8.60
CA ALA A 123 29.29 -2.03 -7.86
C ALA A 123 29.36 -2.53 -6.41
N VAL A 124 28.24 -3.04 -5.85
CA VAL A 124 28.17 -3.49 -4.45
C VAL A 124 28.10 -5.01 -4.31
N LEU A 125 27.26 -5.67 -5.14
CA LEU A 125 27.12 -7.12 -5.06
C LEU A 125 28.43 -7.82 -5.42
N GLU A 126 28.70 -8.95 -4.77
CA GLU A 126 29.88 -9.78 -5.06
C GLU A 126 29.82 -10.34 -6.49
N PRO A 127 30.98 -10.60 -7.14
CA PRO A 127 31.04 -11.03 -8.54
C PRO A 127 30.30 -12.32 -8.85
N ASN A 128 30.17 -13.22 -7.88
CA ASN A 128 29.49 -14.51 -8.00
C ASN A 128 28.01 -14.47 -7.56
N ASN A 129 27.48 -13.29 -7.23
CA ASN A 129 26.07 -13.13 -6.90
C ASN A 129 25.22 -13.22 -8.19
N GLU A 130 24.15 -14.02 -8.17
CA GLU A 130 23.25 -14.21 -9.32
C GLU A 130 22.61 -12.91 -9.79
N ASP A 131 22.39 -11.96 -8.88
CA ASP A 131 21.82 -10.65 -9.18
C ASP A 131 22.88 -9.61 -9.62
N LYS A 132 24.16 -9.98 -9.73
CA LYS A 132 25.22 -9.08 -10.19
C LYS A 132 24.92 -8.59 -11.61
N LEU A 133 24.93 -7.27 -11.79
CA LEU A 133 24.73 -6.69 -13.13
C LEU A 133 25.97 -6.87 -14.00
N ARG A 134 25.80 -7.52 -15.15
CA ARG A 134 26.72 -7.48 -16.28
C ARG A 134 26.17 -6.52 -17.32
N LEU A 135 27.00 -5.58 -17.77
CA LEU A 135 26.55 -4.57 -18.73
C LEU A 135 26.13 -5.22 -20.05
N LYS A 136 24.99 -4.76 -20.59
CA LYS A 136 24.51 -5.23 -21.89
C LYS A 136 23.76 -4.15 -22.64
N ASP A 137 23.73 -4.30 -23.94
CA ASP A 137 23.03 -3.37 -24.86
C ASP A 137 23.46 -1.91 -24.66
N LEU A 138 24.75 -1.69 -24.40
CA LEU A 138 25.33 -0.36 -24.32
C LEU A 138 25.29 0.31 -25.69
N GLU A 139 25.16 1.64 -25.71
CA GLU A 139 24.95 2.42 -26.92
C GLU A 139 26.25 3.08 -27.44
N TYR A 140 27.04 3.61 -26.51
CA TYR A 140 28.25 4.40 -26.84
C TYR A 140 29.57 3.68 -26.53
N ILE A 141 29.61 2.83 -25.53
CA ILE A 141 30.83 2.14 -25.09
C ILE A 141 30.66 0.62 -25.12
N THR A 142 30.25 0.14 -26.30
CA THR A 142 29.85 -1.26 -26.55
C THR A 142 30.94 -2.28 -26.22
N GLU A 143 32.21 -1.87 -26.17
CA GLU A 143 33.34 -2.70 -25.78
C GLU A 143 33.26 -3.21 -24.34
N TYR A 144 32.44 -2.60 -23.48
CA TYR A 144 32.22 -3.04 -22.09
C TYR A 144 30.98 -3.91 -21.93
N ASN A 145 30.32 -4.31 -23.01
CA ASN A 145 29.24 -5.30 -22.90
C ASN A 145 29.76 -6.61 -22.30
N GLY A 146 29.03 -7.15 -21.32
CA GLY A 146 29.41 -8.36 -20.58
C GLY A 146 30.27 -8.10 -19.33
N TYR A 147 30.79 -6.90 -19.15
CA TYR A 147 31.69 -6.58 -18.02
C TYR A 147 30.90 -6.33 -16.72
N THR A 148 31.46 -6.81 -15.63
CA THR A 148 31.11 -6.39 -14.26
C THR A 148 31.99 -5.21 -13.83
N PHE A 149 31.70 -4.63 -12.66
CA PHE A 149 32.48 -3.50 -12.13
C PHE A 149 33.98 -3.87 -11.93
N GLU A 150 34.24 -5.06 -11.46
CA GLU A 150 35.59 -5.58 -11.15
C GLU A 150 36.39 -5.83 -12.43
N GLU A 151 35.72 -6.19 -13.52
CA GLU A 151 36.32 -6.43 -14.82
C GLU A 151 36.62 -5.13 -15.59
N MET A 152 36.09 -3.99 -15.14
CA MET A 152 36.34 -2.70 -15.76
C MET A 152 37.78 -2.23 -15.60
N PRO A 153 38.36 -1.51 -16.59
CA PRO A 153 39.64 -0.84 -16.44
C PRO A 153 39.66 0.07 -15.21
N VAL A 154 40.78 0.11 -14.49
CA VAL A 154 40.95 0.85 -13.22
C VAL A 154 40.61 2.34 -13.37
N ASN A 155 40.93 2.96 -14.50
CA ASN A 155 40.54 4.36 -14.79
C ASN A 155 39.03 4.55 -14.89
N ILE A 156 38.29 3.57 -15.41
CA ILE A 156 36.82 3.61 -15.51
C ILE A 156 36.22 3.37 -14.13
N GLN A 157 36.68 2.39 -13.36
CA GLN A 157 36.26 2.19 -11.97
C GLN A 157 36.43 3.46 -11.12
N ARG A 158 37.60 4.13 -11.26
CA ARG A 158 37.89 5.39 -10.57
C ARG A 158 36.88 6.47 -11.01
N ARG A 159 36.61 6.60 -12.32
CA ARG A 159 35.66 7.57 -12.86
C ARG A 159 34.27 7.36 -12.25
N ILE A 160 33.77 6.13 -12.21
CA ILE A 160 32.47 5.80 -11.60
C ILE A 160 32.47 6.22 -10.14
N ARG A 161 33.49 5.83 -9.35
CA ARG A 161 33.56 6.16 -7.92
C ARG A 161 33.61 7.65 -7.62
N GLN A 162 34.24 8.44 -8.50
CA GLN A 162 34.40 9.89 -8.34
C GLN A 162 33.26 10.72 -8.95
N THR A 163 32.26 10.08 -9.57
CA THR A 163 31.13 10.79 -10.14
C THR A 163 30.31 11.41 -9.01
N GLU A 164 30.03 12.71 -9.14
CA GLU A 164 29.20 13.46 -8.21
C GLU A 164 27.72 13.35 -8.60
N ILE A 165 26.88 13.25 -7.59
CA ILE A 165 25.42 13.28 -7.71
C ILE A 165 24.84 14.34 -6.77
N ILE A 166 23.69 14.85 -7.12
CA ILE A 166 22.93 15.75 -6.26
C ILE A 166 21.90 14.93 -5.48
N ALA A 167 21.93 15.06 -4.17
CA ALA A 167 20.98 14.43 -3.26
C ALA A 167 20.21 15.50 -2.48
N TYR A 168 18.89 15.44 -2.47
CA TYR A 168 18.03 16.20 -1.59
C TYR A 168 17.66 15.35 -0.39
N VAL A 169 17.91 15.84 0.80
CA VAL A 169 17.69 15.12 2.06
C VAL A 169 16.61 15.81 2.85
N ILE A 170 15.48 15.14 3.07
CA ILE A 170 14.42 15.58 3.97
C ILE A 170 14.87 15.30 5.38
N ARG A 171 14.93 16.34 6.23
CA ARG A 171 15.46 16.25 7.58
C ARG A 171 14.45 15.71 8.59
N LYS A 172 15.00 15.14 9.66
CA LYS A 172 14.26 14.76 10.87
C LYS A 172 13.52 16.00 11.43
N GLY A 173 12.25 15.81 11.76
CA GLY A 173 11.40 16.92 12.24
C GLY A 173 10.43 17.46 11.19
N THR A 174 10.62 17.15 9.91
CA THR A 174 9.60 17.43 8.88
C THR A 174 8.32 16.65 9.21
N PRO A 175 7.16 17.31 9.39
CA PRO A 175 5.90 16.63 9.71
C PRO A 175 5.47 15.61 8.64
N ASP A 176 4.79 14.54 9.05
CA ASP A 176 4.38 13.44 8.16
C ASP A 176 3.53 13.91 6.98
N ASN A 177 2.61 14.85 7.19
CA ASN A 177 1.79 15.42 6.12
C ASN A 177 2.60 16.22 5.10
N VAL A 178 3.66 16.90 5.54
CA VAL A 178 4.60 17.63 4.67
C VAL A 178 5.42 16.62 3.87
N ARG A 179 5.96 15.59 4.52
CA ARG A 179 6.70 14.52 3.86
C ARG A 179 5.85 13.82 2.81
N ASN A 180 4.62 13.45 3.15
CA ASN A 180 3.69 12.83 2.21
C ASN A 180 3.46 13.71 0.96
N SER A 181 3.27 15.01 1.15
CA SER A 181 3.14 15.97 0.04
C SER A 181 4.41 16.07 -0.81
N ILE A 182 5.59 16.05 -0.19
CA ILE A 182 6.88 16.06 -0.89
C ILE A 182 7.02 14.77 -1.73
N PHE A 183 6.79 13.60 -1.13
CA PHE A 183 6.86 12.31 -1.79
C PHE A 183 5.93 12.23 -2.99
N THR A 184 4.67 12.66 -2.83
CA THR A 184 3.68 12.69 -3.92
C THR A 184 4.13 13.54 -5.08
N ARG A 185 4.73 14.72 -4.82
CA ARG A 185 5.17 15.66 -5.86
C ARG A 185 6.46 15.24 -6.56
N ILE A 186 7.44 14.71 -5.82
CA ILE A 186 8.71 14.25 -6.38
C ILE A 186 8.49 13.05 -7.29
N ASN A 187 7.57 12.19 -6.92
CA ASN A 187 7.32 10.92 -7.60
C ASN A 187 6.49 11.05 -8.89
N THR A 188 6.44 12.24 -9.49
CA THR A 188 5.70 12.51 -10.73
C THR A 188 6.46 12.13 -12.00
N ALA A 189 7.79 11.97 -11.92
CA ALA A 189 8.66 11.66 -13.06
C ALA A 189 9.17 10.22 -12.95
N GLY A 190 8.58 9.28 -13.68
CA GLY A 190 8.98 7.87 -13.72
C GLY A 190 7.84 6.91 -13.40
N LEU A 191 8.15 5.76 -12.81
CA LEU A 191 7.14 4.82 -12.30
C LEU A 191 6.50 5.43 -11.05
N ARG A 192 5.30 5.97 -11.22
CA ARG A 192 4.52 6.55 -10.13
C ARG A 192 4.30 5.51 -9.01
N LEU A 193 4.66 5.87 -7.78
CA LEU A 193 4.20 5.15 -6.60
C LEU A 193 2.69 5.41 -6.40
N GLU A 194 1.97 4.38 -6.00
CA GLU A 194 0.58 4.55 -5.59
C GLU A 194 0.51 5.21 -4.20
N PRO A 195 -0.60 5.86 -3.88
CA PRO A 195 -0.78 6.47 -2.56
C PRO A 195 -0.50 5.53 -1.38
N ALA A 196 -0.84 4.25 -1.50
CA ALA A 196 -0.54 3.23 -0.50
C ALA A 196 0.96 2.99 -0.32
N GLU A 197 1.72 2.96 -1.43
CA GLU A 197 3.17 2.82 -1.40
C GLU A 197 3.83 4.02 -0.73
N ILE A 198 3.36 5.23 -1.03
CA ILE A 198 3.83 6.47 -0.39
C ILE A 198 3.52 6.45 1.11
N ARG A 199 2.30 6.09 1.51
CA ARG A 199 1.94 5.96 2.92
C ARG A 199 2.82 4.98 3.67
N ASN A 200 3.08 3.83 3.09
CA ASN A 200 3.97 2.83 3.70
C ASN A 200 5.41 3.34 3.87
N ALA A 201 5.89 4.17 2.95
CA ALA A 201 7.20 4.79 3.04
C ALA A 201 7.29 5.88 4.12
N VAL A 202 6.23 6.67 4.29
CA VAL A 202 6.17 7.81 5.21
C VAL A 202 5.83 7.38 6.65
N TYR A 203 4.85 6.49 6.81
CA TYR A 203 4.33 6.08 8.13
C TYR A 203 4.92 4.75 8.57
N ARG A 204 6.19 4.78 9.01
CA ARG A 204 6.95 3.62 9.47
C ARG A 204 6.67 3.26 10.92
N GLY A 205 7.28 2.18 11.38
CA GLY A 205 7.18 1.70 12.75
C GLY A 205 5.85 1.02 13.02
N VAL A 206 5.19 1.36 14.12
CA VAL A 206 3.99 0.67 14.63
C VAL A 206 2.88 0.60 13.58
N ALA A 207 2.60 1.71 12.89
CA ALA A 207 1.54 1.76 11.87
C ALA A 207 1.81 0.82 10.68
N ALA A 208 3.01 0.88 10.09
CA ALA A 208 3.38 0.00 8.98
C ALA A 208 3.41 -1.47 9.39
N ASN A 209 3.90 -1.77 10.60
CA ASN A 209 3.93 -3.14 11.13
C ASN A 209 2.51 -3.68 11.31
N LEU A 210 1.57 -2.87 11.80
CA LEU A 210 0.18 -3.25 11.99
C LEU A 210 -0.51 -3.52 10.64
N LEU A 211 -0.32 -2.66 9.63
CA LEU A 211 -0.82 -2.89 8.28
C LEU A 211 -0.30 -4.20 7.70
N LYS A 212 0.99 -4.48 7.88
CA LYS A 212 1.63 -5.71 7.42
C LYS A 212 1.08 -6.94 8.15
N GLU A 213 1.01 -6.91 9.48
CA GLU A 213 0.49 -7.99 10.30
C GLU A 213 -0.93 -8.37 9.88
N PHE A 214 -1.79 -7.38 9.65
CA PHE A 214 -3.17 -7.61 9.22
C PHE A 214 -3.26 -8.16 7.80
N SER A 215 -2.45 -7.66 6.87
CA SER A 215 -2.42 -8.17 5.50
C SER A 215 -1.90 -9.61 5.38
N GLU A 216 -1.06 -10.01 6.32
CA GLU A 216 -0.49 -11.36 6.39
C GLU A 216 -1.36 -12.32 7.22
N SER A 217 -2.40 -11.82 7.92
CA SER A 217 -3.22 -12.65 8.81
C SER A 217 -3.96 -13.75 8.01
N PRO A 218 -4.00 -14.98 8.54
CA PRO A 218 -4.68 -16.10 7.88
C PRO A 218 -6.16 -15.81 7.59
N THR A 219 -6.88 -15.24 8.57
CA THR A 219 -8.31 -14.95 8.45
C THR A 219 -8.60 -13.90 7.39
N PHE A 220 -7.77 -12.84 7.27
CA PHE A 220 -7.91 -11.86 6.18
C PHE A 220 -7.68 -12.50 4.81
N LYS A 221 -6.65 -13.33 4.67
CA LYS A 221 -6.39 -14.07 3.42
C LYS A 221 -7.51 -15.03 3.08
N GLU A 222 -8.07 -15.70 4.08
CA GLU A 222 -9.16 -16.65 3.90
C GLU A 222 -10.46 -15.96 3.49
N VAL A 223 -10.88 -14.90 4.18
CA VAL A 223 -12.12 -14.17 3.86
C VAL A 223 -12.06 -13.46 2.51
N THR A 224 -10.86 -13.01 2.10
CA THR A 224 -10.63 -12.41 0.78
C THR A 224 -10.28 -13.43 -0.31
N LYS A 225 -10.10 -14.72 0.05
CA LYS A 225 -9.67 -15.80 -0.85
C LYS A 225 -8.41 -15.46 -1.66
N ASN A 226 -7.46 -14.75 -1.04
CA ASN A 226 -6.23 -14.26 -1.69
C ASN A 226 -6.49 -13.48 -3.01
N ARG A 227 -7.65 -12.86 -3.17
CA ARG A 227 -8.01 -12.10 -4.40
C ARG A 227 -7.35 -10.73 -4.49
N ILE A 228 -6.71 -10.28 -3.41
CA ILE A 228 -6.06 -8.96 -3.37
C ILE A 228 -4.61 -9.10 -3.79
N LYS A 229 -4.21 -8.29 -4.78
CA LYS A 229 -2.81 -8.24 -5.22
C LYS A 229 -1.99 -7.45 -4.20
N CYS A 230 -0.93 -8.10 -3.68
CA CYS A 230 0.01 -7.44 -2.75
C CYS A 230 1.02 -6.52 -3.47
N GLU A 231 1.03 -6.51 -4.82
CA GLU A 231 2.08 -5.86 -5.65
C GLU A 231 1.96 -4.39 -5.46
N ARG A 232 1.22 -3.60 -5.20
CA ARG A 232 1.20 -2.15 -4.99
C ARG A 232 0.65 -1.76 -3.61
N MET A 233 0.78 -2.68 -2.64
CA MET A 233 0.25 -2.51 -1.29
C MET A 233 -1.27 -2.30 -1.26
N GLU A 234 -1.98 -2.87 -2.21
CA GLU A 234 -3.43 -2.80 -2.29
C GLU A 234 -4.11 -3.45 -1.09
N ASP A 235 -3.52 -4.52 -0.57
CA ASP A 235 -3.92 -5.19 0.67
C ASP A 235 -3.82 -4.25 1.89
N ARG A 236 -2.71 -3.51 2.00
CA ARG A 236 -2.52 -2.53 3.07
C ARG A 236 -3.42 -1.32 2.95
N GLU A 237 -3.71 -0.91 1.72
CA GLU A 237 -4.67 0.16 1.47
C GLU A 237 -6.06 -0.18 2.01
N LEU A 238 -6.52 -1.40 1.74
CA LEU A 238 -7.81 -1.88 2.22
C LEU A 238 -7.85 -1.91 3.75
N ILE A 239 -6.79 -2.42 4.38
CA ILE A 239 -6.65 -2.45 5.85
C ILE A 239 -6.59 -1.04 6.43
N ASN A 240 -5.89 -0.11 5.77
CA ASN A 240 -5.83 1.27 6.21
C ASN A 240 -7.21 1.95 6.22
N ARG A 241 -8.07 1.62 5.25
CA ARG A 241 -9.47 2.07 5.23
C ARG A 241 -10.25 1.54 6.44
N PHE A 242 -10.10 0.25 6.78
CA PHE A 242 -10.67 -0.30 8.03
C PHE A 242 -10.18 0.48 9.25
N LEU A 243 -8.86 0.64 9.40
CA LEU A 243 -8.28 1.35 10.54
C LEU A 243 -8.79 2.78 10.65
N ALA A 244 -8.90 3.49 9.53
CA ALA A 244 -9.36 4.87 9.51
C ALA A 244 -10.80 5.00 10.02
N PHE A 245 -11.72 4.22 9.48
CA PHE A 245 -13.12 4.30 9.89
C PHE A 245 -13.39 3.65 11.25
N TYR A 246 -12.61 2.64 11.66
CA TYR A 246 -12.72 2.03 12.98
C TYR A 246 -12.20 2.96 14.10
N ILE A 247 -11.04 3.58 13.91
CA ILE A 247 -10.36 4.38 14.95
C ILE A 247 -10.92 5.81 15.00
N LEU A 248 -11.06 6.46 13.84
CA LEU A 248 -11.47 7.85 13.77
C LEU A 248 -13.00 8.03 13.71
N GLY A 249 -13.74 7.01 13.21
CA GLY A 249 -15.20 7.03 13.04
C GLY A 249 -15.65 7.88 11.84
N THR A 250 -16.87 7.65 11.37
CA THR A 250 -17.43 8.40 10.23
C THR A 250 -17.67 9.89 10.54
N GLU A 251 -17.80 10.26 11.82
CA GLU A 251 -18.08 11.63 12.25
C GLU A 251 -16.91 12.59 12.03
N LYS A 252 -15.67 12.09 12.14
CA LYS A 252 -14.47 12.89 11.87
C LYS A 252 -14.11 12.96 10.39
N TYR A 253 -14.79 12.17 9.55
CA TYR A 253 -14.54 12.18 8.13
C TYR A 253 -15.02 13.48 7.48
N ASN A 254 -14.20 14.09 6.63
CA ASN A 254 -14.44 15.42 6.07
C ASN A 254 -14.58 15.43 4.52
N GLY A 255 -14.66 14.25 3.90
CA GLY A 255 -14.77 14.12 2.44
C GLY A 255 -13.43 14.02 1.72
N ASN A 256 -12.28 14.07 2.43
CA ASN A 256 -10.96 13.86 1.84
C ASN A 256 -10.37 12.55 2.34
N LEU A 257 -10.51 11.49 1.55
CA LEU A 257 -10.10 10.13 1.92
C LEU A 257 -8.58 10.03 2.14
N GLU A 258 -7.79 10.63 1.27
CA GLU A 258 -6.33 10.61 1.38
C GLU A 258 -5.83 11.21 2.70
N SER A 259 -6.36 12.39 3.04
CA SER A 259 -6.03 13.06 4.31
C SER A 259 -6.45 12.21 5.51
N TYR A 260 -7.61 11.56 5.42
CA TYR A 260 -8.16 10.73 6.49
C TYR A 260 -7.35 9.45 6.73
N LEU A 261 -6.93 8.79 5.65
CA LEU A 261 -6.04 7.63 5.71
C LEU A 261 -4.65 7.97 6.25
N ASN A 262 -4.15 9.16 5.95
CA ASN A 262 -2.89 9.64 6.50
C ASN A 262 -3.01 9.98 7.99
N GLN A 263 -4.13 10.58 8.40
CA GLN A 263 -4.40 10.95 9.78
C GLN A 263 -4.37 9.75 10.72
N VAL A 264 -5.05 8.65 10.36
CA VAL A 264 -5.09 7.45 11.22
C VAL A 264 -3.71 6.86 11.44
N LEU A 265 -2.86 6.83 10.39
CA LEU A 265 -1.50 6.31 10.53
C LEU A 265 -0.62 7.17 11.44
N SER A 266 -0.82 8.50 11.43
CA SER A 266 -0.17 9.40 12.39
C SER A 266 -0.67 9.16 13.81
N GLU A 267 -1.97 8.91 14.01
CA GLU A 267 -2.57 8.66 15.32
C GLU A 267 -2.10 7.32 15.92
N ILE A 268 -2.02 6.28 15.12
CA ILE A 268 -1.53 4.95 15.55
C ILE A 268 -0.10 5.01 16.10
N LYS A 269 0.76 5.92 15.62
CA LYS A 269 2.11 6.09 16.16
C LYS A 269 2.13 6.45 17.65
N THR A 270 1.05 7.03 18.18
CA THR A 270 0.92 7.44 19.58
C THR A 270 0.27 6.39 20.46
N PHE A 271 -0.22 5.30 19.88
CA PHE A 271 -0.94 4.26 20.59
C PHE A 271 -0.03 3.47 21.53
N ASN A 272 -0.53 3.20 22.72
CA ASN A 272 0.08 2.26 23.66
C ASN A 272 -0.25 0.80 23.29
N ALA A 273 0.39 -0.15 23.97
CA ALA A 273 0.23 -1.59 23.68
C ALA A 273 -1.22 -2.08 23.83
N ASN A 274 -1.99 -1.54 24.79
CA ASN A 274 -3.39 -1.94 25.00
C ASN A 274 -4.25 -1.48 23.81
N GLN A 275 -4.12 -0.23 23.39
CA GLN A 275 -4.84 0.31 22.23
C GLN A 275 -4.53 -0.49 20.96
N ILE A 276 -3.26 -0.84 20.72
CA ILE A 276 -2.88 -1.70 19.59
C ILE A 276 -3.54 -3.08 19.69
N ASN A 277 -3.55 -3.68 20.89
CA ASN A 277 -4.16 -4.98 21.09
C ASN A 277 -5.69 -4.96 20.88
N ASP A 278 -6.36 -3.89 21.29
CA ASP A 278 -7.80 -3.72 21.07
C ASP A 278 -8.13 -3.61 19.58
N VAL A 279 -7.32 -2.87 18.82
CA VAL A 279 -7.45 -2.78 17.37
C VAL A 279 -7.23 -4.15 16.70
N LYS A 280 -6.24 -4.93 17.17
CA LYS A 280 -5.98 -6.29 16.66
C LYS A 280 -7.17 -7.22 16.90
N LYS A 281 -7.73 -7.21 18.10
CA LYS A 281 -8.91 -8.01 18.44
C LYS A 281 -10.12 -7.62 17.58
N ALA A 282 -10.36 -6.33 17.41
CA ALA A 282 -11.46 -5.82 16.61
C ALA A 282 -11.35 -6.23 15.13
N PHE A 283 -10.15 -6.14 14.56
CA PHE A 283 -9.89 -6.60 13.18
C PHE A 283 -10.09 -8.10 13.04
N ALA A 284 -9.50 -8.91 13.93
CA ALA A 284 -9.65 -10.36 13.90
C ALA A 284 -11.11 -10.78 13.99
N LYS A 285 -11.86 -10.26 14.98
CA LYS A 285 -13.30 -10.48 15.12
C LYS A 285 -14.06 -10.12 13.85
N SER A 286 -13.80 -8.95 13.28
CA SER A 286 -14.47 -8.51 12.06
C SER A 286 -14.26 -9.48 10.89
N MET A 287 -13.04 -9.96 10.70
CA MET A 287 -12.71 -10.90 9.61
C MET A 287 -13.35 -12.29 9.85
N GLU A 288 -13.36 -12.77 11.10
CA GLU A 288 -13.99 -14.03 11.49
C GLU A 288 -15.51 -13.99 11.29
N VAL A 289 -16.17 -12.93 11.75
CA VAL A 289 -17.62 -12.76 11.57
C VAL A 289 -17.96 -12.60 10.09
N ALA A 290 -17.16 -11.82 9.32
CA ALA A 290 -17.36 -11.70 7.88
C ALA A 290 -17.21 -13.05 7.16
N LEU A 291 -16.23 -13.86 7.53
CA LEU A 291 -16.05 -15.20 6.98
C LEU A 291 -17.23 -16.12 7.31
N GLN A 292 -17.71 -16.07 8.55
CA GLN A 292 -18.85 -16.87 8.99
C GLN A 292 -20.15 -16.48 8.27
N LEU A 293 -20.42 -15.19 8.10
CA LEU A 293 -21.66 -14.70 7.48
C LEU A 293 -21.63 -14.86 5.97
N PHE A 294 -20.57 -14.44 5.31
CA PHE A 294 -20.52 -14.28 3.85
C PHE A 294 -19.70 -15.35 3.14
N GLY A 295 -18.77 -16.04 3.83
CA GLY A 295 -17.82 -16.95 3.22
C GLY A 295 -16.98 -16.26 2.14
N ASP A 296 -16.97 -16.83 0.93
CA ASP A 296 -16.22 -16.30 -0.22
C ASP A 296 -16.88 -15.10 -0.92
N LYS A 297 -18.07 -14.71 -0.48
CA LYS A 297 -18.83 -13.56 -0.99
C LYS A 297 -18.52 -12.26 -0.23
N ALA A 298 -17.76 -12.34 0.87
CA ALA A 298 -17.44 -11.19 1.71
C ALA A 298 -16.86 -10.02 0.90
N PHE A 299 -17.35 -8.83 1.17
CA PHE A 299 -16.88 -7.56 0.57
C PHE A 299 -17.05 -7.46 -0.94
N ARG A 300 -17.86 -8.33 -1.54
CA ARG A 300 -18.10 -8.40 -2.98
C ARG A 300 -19.52 -7.96 -3.30
N ARG A 301 -19.65 -7.16 -4.35
CA ARG A 301 -20.95 -6.70 -4.83
C ARG A 301 -21.64 -7.80 -5.61
N LEU A 302 -22.95 -8.00 -5.37
CA LEU A 302 -23.80 -8.83 -6.20
C LEU A 302 -24.24 -8.05 -7.44
N ASN A 303 -23.91 -8.53 -8.62
CA ASN A 303 -24.27 -7.92 -9.89
C ASN A 303 -25.69 -8.31 -10.30
N ARG A 304 -26.30 -7.54 -11.22
CA ARG A 304 -27.66 -7.81 -11.77
C ARG A 304 -27.82 -9.22 -12.37
N ASN A 305 -26.71 -9.88 -12.72
CA ASN A 305 -26.71 -11.23 -13.27
C ASN A 305 -26.66 -12.33 -12.17
N GLY A 306 -26.81 -11.98 -10.90
CA GLY A 306 -26.71 -12.91 -9.76
C GLY A 306 -25.31 -13.40 -9.46
N LYS A 307 -24.27 -12.78 -10.02
CA LYS A 307 -22.87 -13.14 -9.75
C LYS A 307 -22.19 -12.08 -8.88
N TYR A 308 -21.35 -12.54 -7.97
CA TYR A 308 -20.51 -11.64 -7.18
C TYR A 308 -19.30 -11.18 -8.01
N GLY A 309 -19.03 -9.88 -7.98
CA GLY A 309 -17.91 -9.24 -8.66
C GLY A 309 -16.59 -9.36 -7.88
N LYS A 310 -15.66 -8.46 -8.15
CA LYS A 310 -14.43 -8.29 -7.39
C LYS A 310 -14.72 -7.69 -6.01
N ILE A 311 -13.69 -7.60 -5.16
CA ILE A 311 -13.80 -6.91 -3.86
C ILE A 311 -14.10 -5.43 -4.11
N ASN A 312 -15.11 -4.92 -3.41
CA ASN A 312 -15.49 -3.51 -3.43
C ASN A 312 -14.98 -2.83 -2.16
N LYS A 313 -14.11 -1.82 -2.31
CA LYS A 313 -13.47 -1.14 -1.17
C LYS A 313 -14.48 -0.44 -0.25
N PRO A 314 -15.48 0.32 -0.74
CA PRO A 314 -16.58 0.87 0.07
C PRO A 314 -17.35 -0.17 0.88
N LEU A 315 -17.63 -1.35 0.30
CA LEU A 315 -18.26 -2.44 1.04
C LEU A 315 -17.35 -2.99 2.14
N PHE A 316 -16.07 -3.17 1.84
CA PHE A 316 -15.12 -3.58 2.86
C PHE A 316 -15.09 -2.61 4.04
N GLU A 317 -15.09 -1.29 3.79
CA GLU A 317 -15.10 -0.26 4.83
C GLU A 317 -16.33 -0.40 5.74
N CYS A 318 -17.53 -0.33 5.17
CA CYS A 318 -18.76 -0.32 5.99
C CYS A 318 -19.03 -1.68 6.65
N VAL A 319 -18.81 -2.79 5.95
CA VAL A 319 -19.03 -4.13 6.49
C VAL A 319 -18.03 -4.44 7.60
N SER A 320 -16.72 -4.33 7.32
CA SER A 320 -15.70 -4.72 8.30
C SER A 320 -15.76 -3.88 9.58
N VAL A 321 -15.96 -2.58 9.46
CA VAL A 321 -16.05 -1.69 10.62
C VAL A 321 -17.33 -1.95 11.42
N SER A 322 -18.47 -2.12 10.76
CA SER A 322 -19.72 -2.42 11.47
C SER A 322 -19.64 -3.74 12.24
N LEU A 323 -19.04 -4.79 11.63
CA LEU A 323 -18.85 -6.08 12.33
C LEU A 323 -17.84 -5.98 13.47
N ALA A 324 -16.84 -5.10 13.37
CA ALA A 324 -15.83 -4.93 14.42
C ALA A 324 -16.40 -4.38 15.73
N VAL A 325 -17.44 -3.56 15.66
CA VAL A 325 -18.04 -2.88 16.82
C VAL A 325 -19.21 -3.63 17.46
N LEU A 326 -19.70 -4.72 16.86
CA LEU A 326 -20.75 -5.55 17.41
C LEU A 326 -20.37 -6.18 18.76
N ALA A 327 -21.33 -6.34 19.66
CA ALA A 327 -21.14 -7.15 20.86
C ALA A 327 -21.15 -8.67 20.52
N GLU A 328 -20.62 -9.49 21.40
CA GLU A 328 -20.50 -10.95 21.17
C GLU A 328 -21.87 -11.64 21.00
N ASP A 329 -22.87 -11.18 21.75
CA ASP A 329 -24.26 -11.64 21.64
C ASP A 329 -24.88 -11.24 20.31
N GLU A 330 -24.64 -10.03 19.83
CA GLU A 330 -25.07 -9.57 18.50
C GLU A 330 -24.45 -10.42 17.37
N CYS A 331 -23.15 -10.72 17.45
CA CYS A 331 -22.49 -11.63 16.52
C CYS A 331 -23.13 -13.02 16.52
N THR A 332 -23.48 -13.53 17.69
CA THR A 332 -24.13 -14.84 17.86
C THR A 332 -25.52 -14.84 17.23
N ILE A 333 -26.30 -13.76 17.43
CA ILE A 333 -27.62 -13.60 16.84
C ILE A 333 -27.52 -13.56 15.30
N LEU A 334 -26.63 -12.75 14.75
CA LEU A 334 -26.43 -12.67 13.29
C LEU A 334 -26.01 -14.02 12.70
N ALA A 335 -25.13 -14.75 13.38
CA ALA A 335 -24.71 -16.10 12.95
C ALA A 335 -25.89 -17.09 12.91
N ARG A 336 -26.79 -17.02 13.90
CA ARG A 336 -28.02 -17.84 13.97
C ARG A 336 -29.01 -17.45 12.88
N CYS A 337 -29.14 -16.15 12.58
CA CYS A 337 -30.06 -15.60 11.59
C CYS A 337 -29.37 -15.34 10.22
N LYS A 338 -28.31 -16.09 9.92
CA LYS A 338 -27.45 -15.86 8.75
C LYS A 338 -28.24 -15.79 7.44
N GLU A 339 -29.17 -16.69 7.22
CA GLU A 339 -29.94 -16.74 5.95
C GLU A 339 -30.77 -15.47 5.75
N ASP A 340 -31.43 -15.01 6.80
CA ASP A 340 -32.22 -13.77 6.80
C ASP A 340 -31.32 -12.55 6.61
N PHE A 341 -30.20 -12.50 7.32
CA PHE A 341 -29.19 -11.44 7.17
C PHE A 341 -28.66 -11.34 5.74
N ILE A 342 -28.31 -12.47 5.11
CA ILE A 342 -27.83 -12.50 3.73
C ILE A 342 -28.90 -12.02 2.76
N LEU A 343 -30.17 -12.40 2.97
CA LEU A 343 -31.27 -11.92 2.14
C LEU A 343 -31.38 -10.39 2.15
N HIS A 344 -31.34 -9.77 3.34
CA HIS A 344 -31.38 -8.31 3.50
C HIS A 344 -30.12 -7.65 2.91
N TYR A 345 -28.95 -8.25 3.10
CA TYR A 345 -27.69 -7.76 2.51
C TYR A 345 -27.71 -7.80 0.98
N GLU A 346 -28.18 -8.90 0.37
CA GLU A 346 -28.28 -9.01 -1.08
C GLU A 346 -29.34 -8.04 -1.66
N ALA A 347 -30.41 -7.75 -0.92
CA ALA A 347 -31.43 -6.77 -1.30
C ALA A 347 -30.86 -5.34 -1.40
N LEU A 348 -29.82 -5.00 -0.62
CA LEU A 348 -29.15 -3.69 -0.76
C LEU A 348 -28.63 -3.43 -2.18
N PHE A 349 -28.17 -4.45 -2.88
CA PHE A 349 -27.62 -4.28 -4.23
C PHE A 349 -28.69 -4.00 -5.28
N SER A 350 -29.96 -4.25 -4.94
CA SER A 350 -31.13 -3.87 -5.76
C SER A 350 -31.58 -2.42 -5.48
N ASN A 351 -31.12 -1.82 -4.39
CA ASN A 351 -31.34 -0.42 -4.09
C ASN A 351 -30.40 0.46 -4.94
N GLU A 352 -30.97 1.31 -5.80
CA GLU A 352 -30.21 2.16 -6.72
C GLU A 352 -29.29 3.15 -5.97
N GLU A 353 -29.75 3.72 -4.84
CA GLU A 353 -28.96 4.62 -4.02
C GLU A 353 -27.70 3.88 -3.49
N PHE A 354 -27.88 2.70 -2.89
CA PHE A 354 -26.77 1.93 -2.35
C PHE A 354 -25.80 1.51 -3.44
N ALA A 355 -26.31 0.99 -4.57
CA ALA A 355 -25.49 0.60 -5.69
C ALA A 355 -24.64 1.76 -6.25
N GLN A 356 -25.17 2.98 -6.22
CA GLN A 356 -24.49 4.18 -6.66
C GLN A 356 -23.41 4.63 -5.67
N ILE A 357 -23.70 4.71 -4.37
CA ILE A 357 -22.77 5.24 -3.35
C ILE A 357 -21.58 4.32 -3.07
N ILE A 358 -21.66 3.04 -3.46
CA ILE A 358 -20.52 2.10 -3.39
C ILE A 358 -19.68 2.04 -4.67
N SER A 359 -20.07 2.77 -5.73
CA SER A 359 -19.39 2.76 -7.03
C SER A 359 -18.95 4.15 -7.49
N ASN A 360 -19.73 5.18 -7.22
CA ASN A 360 -19.49 6.55 -7.69
C ASN A 360 -19.38 7.53 -6.54
N ALA A 361 -18.43 8.47 -6.65
CA ALA A 361 -18.17 9.50 -5.63
C ALA A 361 -18.07 8.89 -4.23
N THR A 362 -17.38 7.76 -4.14
CA THR A 362 -17.37 6.90 -2.93
C THR A 362 -16.72 7.57 -1.73
N ALA A 363 -15.84 8.56 -1.97
CA ALA A 363 -15.22 9.38 -0.92
C ALA A 363 -16.05 10.59 -0.50
N LYS A 364 -17.20 10.86 -1.14
CA LYS A 364 -18.06 11.97 -0.74
C LYS A 364 -18.62 11.72 0.67
N LEU A 365 -18.59 12.76 1.53
CA LEU A 365 -18.98 12.66 2.94
C LEU A 365 -20.36 12.03 3.13
N GLU A 366 -21.34 12.49 2.36
CA GLU A 366 -22.72 11.97 2.43
C GLU A 366 -22.78 10.50 2.04
N ASN A 367 -22.05 10.09 0.99
CA ASN A 367 -22.03 8.71 0.51
C ASN A 367 -21.38 7.77 1.55
N VAL A 368 -20.31 8.23 2.20
CA VAL A 368 -19.69 7.49 3.31
C VAL A 368 -20.69 7.29 4.44
N LYS A 369 -21.28 8.37 4.96
CA LYS A 369 -22.24 8.29 6.06
C LYS A 369 -23.43 7.40 5.71
N ARG A 370 -23.96 7.54 4.49
CA ARG A 370 -25.15 6.82 4.04
C ARG A 370 -24.92 5.32 3.92
N ARG A 371 -23.77 4.86 3.33
CA ARG A 371 -23.52 3.42 3.23
C ARG A 371 -23.33 2.74 4.59
N PHE A 372 -22.68 3.43 5.55
CA PHE A 372 -22.57 2.93 6.92
C PHE A 372 -23.94 2.84 7.60
N ALA A 373 -24.78 3.86 7.43
CA ALA A 373 -26.14 3.87 7.99
C ALA A 373 -27.00 2.74 7.41
N MET A 374 -27.04 2.58 6.08
CA MET A 374 -27.82 1.54 5.42
C MET A 374 -27.39 0.12 5.81
N PHE A 375 -26.09 -0.10 5.95
CA PHE A 375 -25.60 -1.40 6.40
C PHE A 375 -25.93 -1.66 7.87
N LYS A 376 -25.86 -0.63 8.72
CA LYS A 376 -26.27 -0.71 10.12
C LYS A 376 -27.78 -0.98 10.27
N GLU A 377 -28.61 -0.35 9.46
CA GLU A 377 -30.08 -0.57 9.43
C GLU A 377 -30.41 -2.06 9.26
N ILE A 378 -29.71 -2.78 8.39
CA ILE A 378 -29.91 -4.23 8.20
C ILE A 378 -29.50 -5.02 9.44
N ILE A 379 -28.37 -4.69 10.05
CA ILE A 379 -27.92 -5.35 11.27
C ILE A 379 -28.98 -5.16 12.39
N ASP A 380 -29.40 -3.93 12.60
CA ASP A 380 -30.38 -3.57 13.64
C ASP A 380 -31.74 -4.25 13.40
N GLU A 381 -32.19 -4.35 12.15
CA GLU A 381 -33.42 -5.03 11.76
C GLU A 381 -33.37 -6.52 12.05
N VAL A 382 -32.33 -7.21 11.62
CA VAL A 382 -32.19 -8.66 11.83
C VAL A 382 -32.06 -9.00 13.33
N ILE A 383 -31.29 -8.21 14.07
CA ILE A 383 -31.12 -8.42 15.53
C ILE A 383 -32.46 -8.11 16.25
N GLY A 384 -33.13 -7.01 15.87
CA GLY A 384 -34.42 -6.64 16.45
C GLY A 384 -35.50 -7.70 16.24
N ASN A 385 -35.61 -8.24 15.02
CA ASN A 385 -36.54 -9.33 14.72
C ASN A 385 -36.24 -10.61 15.49
N ALA A 386 -34.95 -10.95 15.64
CA ALA A 386 -34.54 -12.14 16.37
C ALA A 386 -34.76 -12.07 17.90
N THR A 387 -34.84 -10.87 18.46
CA THR A 387 -35.10 -10.67 19.90
C THR A 387 -36.58 -10.62 20.26
N LEU A 388 -37.46 -10.49 19.27
CA LEU A 388 -38.93 -10.51 19.42
C LEU A 388 -39.51 -11.93 19.37
N HIS A 389 -38.71 -12.91 18.94
CA HIS A 389 -39.07 -14.34 18.84
C HIS A 389 -38.19 -15.19 19.73
#